data_2b6e342c1d12dec72adcf39ed8078443
#
_entry.id   2b6e342c1d12dec72adcf39ed8078443
#
_cell.length_a   1.000
_cell.length_b   1.000
_cell.length_c   1.000
_cell.angle_alpha   90.00
_cell.angle_beta   90.00
_cell.angle_gamma   90.00
#
_symmetry.space_group_name_H-M   'P 1'
#
loop_
_entity.id
_entity.type
_entity.pdbx_description
1 polymer ?
#
loop_
_entity_poly.entity_id
_entity_poly.type
_entity_poly.pdbx_seq_one_letter_code
_entity_poly.pdbx_strand_id
1 'polypeptide(L)'
;MNVSIEITIPILNEEATLADQVNKTHDYILNNLTDIGDIHIVLADNGSTDKTQEIARELESTLPGVKYLRLEERGVGRALKASWTQSTADIVGYMDLDLATDLRHLRPALEALKANSADIVTGSRLAKGAKVIGRSPLRNVTSFGFNYIVKLIFNTSFSDGMCGFKFLQRNTLDSLMKSGAQSDGWFFATEILVTGEHLKYRVLDLPVTWTDDPNSKVKVVKLIIEYLKAMLSLRQRLNNTKPGA
;
A
#
# COMPACT_ATOMS: atom_id res chain seq x y z
N MET A 1 -9.77 17.01 -17.22
CA MET A 1 -8.39 16.52 -17.41
C MET A 1 -8.36 15.06 -17.07
N ASN A 2 -7.59 14.26 -17.79
CA ASN A 2 -7.42 12.84 -17.47
C ASN A 2 -6.49 12.77 -16.26
N VAL A 3 -6.88 12.05 -15.20
CA VAL A 3 -6.09 11.91 -13.97
C VAL A 3 -5.00 10.86 -14.21
N SER A 4 -3.76 11.17 -13.85
CA SER A 4 -2.64 10.23 -13.93
C SER A 4 -2.50 9.46 -12.62
N ILE A 5 -2.30 8.15 -12.71
CA ILE A 5 -2.32 7.23 -11.56
C ILE A 5 -1.12 6.30 -11.63
N GLU A 6 -0.39 6.17 -10.54
CA GLU A 6 0.69 5.20 -10.40
C GLU A 6 0.32 4.14 -9.36
N ILE A 7 0.35 2.89 -9.78
CA ILE A 7 0.18 1.71 -8.90
C ILE A 7 1.53 1.06 -8.71
N THR A 8 2.12 1.21 -7.54
CA THR A 8 3.38 0.54 -7.18
C THR A 8 3.10 -0.85 -6.64
N ILE A 9 3.78 -1.86 -7.16
CA ILE A 9 3.76 -3.25 -6.69
C ILE A 9 5.14 -3.56 -6.13
N PRO A 10 5.33 -3.59 -4.80
CA PRO A 10 6.61 -3.99 -4.21
C PRO A 10 6.83 -5.49 -4.43
N ILE A 11 8.00 -5.85 -4.96
CA ILE A 11 8.37 -7.24 -5.26
C ILE A 11 9.67 -7.64 -4.58
N LEU A 12 9.79 -8.92 -4.17
CA LEU A 12 11.00 -9.51 -3.61
C LEU A 12 11.02 -11.02 -3.77
N ASN A 13 11.87 -11.53 -4.69
CA ASN A 13 11.99 -12.96 -4.98
C ASN A 13 10.65 -13.59 -5.39
N GLU A 14 10.06 -13.07 -6.45
CA GLU A 14 8.73 -13.44 -6.98
C GLU A 14 8.81 -14.10 -8.36
N GLU A 15 9.94 -14.76 -8.69
CA GLU A 15 10.16 -15.36 -10.02
C GLU A 15 9.05 -16.32 -10.47
N ALA A 16 8.36 -16.97 -9.50
CA ALA A 16 7.33 -17.95 -9.80
C ALA A 16 5.96 -17.35 -10.15
N THR A 17 5.67 -16.12 -9.67
CA THR A 17 4.32 -15.53 -9.71
C THR A 17 4.26 -14.19 -10.42
N LEU A 18 5.39 -13.49 -10.53
CA LEU A 18 5.45 -12.11 -11.01
C LEU A 18 4.77 -11.91 -12.37
N ALA A 19 5.15 -12.70 -13.38
CA ALA A 19 4.62 -12.52 -14.71
C ALA A 19 3.10 -12.71 -14.78
N ASP A 20 2.59 -13.77 -14.15
CA ASP A 20 1.15 -14.08 -14.13
C ASP A 20 0.34 -12.99 -13.41
N GLN A 21 0.79 -12.53 -12.24
CA GLN A 21 0.05 -11.55 -11.46
C GLN A 21 0.09 -10.15 -12.08
N VAL A 22 1.23 -9.76 -12.67
CA VAL A 22 1.34 -8.46 -13.37
C VAL A 22 0.48 -8.45 -14.62
N ASN A 23 0.50 -9.52 -15.44
CA ASN A 23 -0.38 -9.62 -16.61
C ASN A 23 -1.86 -9.52 -16.22
N LYS A 24 -2.29 -10.26 -15.19
CA LYS A 24 -3.68 -10.16 -14.68
C LYS A 24 -4.06 -8.74 -14.26
N THR A 25 -3.15 -8.05 -13.56
CA THR A 25 -3.38 -6.67 -13.12
C THR A 25 -3.47 -5.72 -14.31
N HIS A 26 -2.54 -5.84 -15.27
CA HIS A 26 -2.50 -5.02 -16.47
C HIS A 26 -3.75 -5.23 -17.34
N ASP A 27 -4.13 -6.48 -17.60
CA ASP A 27 -5.35 -6.81 -18.33
C ASP A 27 -6.60 -6.28 -17.63
N TYR A 28 -6.65 -6.38 -16.30
CA TYR A 28 -7.76 -5.84 -15.53
C TYR A 28 -7.87 -4.32 -15.72
N ILE A 29 -6.75 -3.58 -15.64
CA ILE A 29 -6.71 -2.14 -15.85
C ILE A 29 -7.21 -1.78 -17.24
N LEU A 30 -6.70 -2.43 -18.29
CA LEU A 30 -7.09 -2.16 -19.67
C LEU A 30 -8.57 -2.44 -19.96
N ASN A 31 -9.11 -3.49 -19.35
CA ASN A 31 -10.50 -3.89 -19.61
C ASN A 31 -11.52 -3.16 -18.73
N ASN A 32 -11.10 -2.61 -17.58
CA ASN A 32 -12.07 -2.14 -16.59
C ASN A 32 -11.84 -0.70 -16.09
N LEU A 33 -10.70 -0.06 -16.33
CA LEU A 33 -10.35 1.21 -15.69
C LEU A 33 -9.91 2.32 -16.66
N THR A 34 -10.04 2.12 -17.98
CA THR A 34 -9.62 3.11 -18.99
C THR A 34 -10.38 4.44 -18.92
N ASP A 35 -11.58 4.45 -18.34
CA ASP A 35 -12.40 5.63 -18.10
C ASP A 35 -12.03 6.37 -16.81
N ILE A 36 -11.26 5.73 -15.93
CA ILE A 36 -10.83 6.33 -14.65
C ILE A 36 -9.69 7.32 -14.86
N GLY A 37 -8.67 6.93 -15.62
CA GLY A 37 -7.49 7.75 -15.83
C GLY A 37 -6.40 7.04 -16.63
N ASP A 38 -5.23 7.67 -16.70
CA ASP A 38 -4.03 7.08 -17.26
C ASP A 38 -3.27 6.36 -16.13
N ILE A 39 -3.31 5.02 -16.16
CA ILE A 39 -2.82 4.16 -15.07
C ILE A 39 -1.53 3.49 -15.47
N HIS A 40 -0.47 3.70 -14.68
CA HIS A 40 0.82 3.07 -14.82
C HIS A 40 1.11 2.13 -13.65
N ILE A 41 1.81 1.02 -13.93
CA ILE A 41 2.29 0.07 -12.91
C ILE A 41 3.80 0.29 -12.71
N VAL A 42 4.25 0.38 -11.47
CA VAL A 42 5.68 0.38 -11.12
C VAL A 42 6.01 -0.88 -10.31
N LEU A 43 6.83 -1.76 -10.89
CA LEU A 43 7.37 -2.94 -10.22
C LEU A 43 8.58 -2.51 -9.38
N ALA A 44 8.38 -2.31 -8.08
CA ALA A 44 9.42 -1.82 -7.17
C ALA A 44 10.16 -2.98 -6.50
N ASP A 45 11.30 -3.37 -7.07
CA ASP A 45 12.08 -4.52 -6.63
C ASP A 45 12.98 -4.19 -5.43
N ASN A 46 12.70 -4.85 -4.32
CA ASN A 46 13.37 -4.69 -3.03
C ASN A 46 14.69 -5.49 -2.91
N GLY A 47 15.48 -5.59 -3.97
CA GLY A 47 16.73 -6.31 -3.95
C GLY A 47 16.57 -7.82 -4.11
N SER A 48 15.78 -8.26 -5.10
CA SER A 48 15.63 -9.67 -5.45
C SER A 48 16.95 -10.29 -5.89
N THR A 49 17.11 -11.57 -5.59
CA THR A 49 18.33 -12.36 -5.85
C THR A 49 18.07 -13.56 -6.77
N ASP A 50 16.83 -13.78 -7.17
CA ASP A 50 16.37 -14.77 -8.13
C ASP A 50 16.14 -14.13 -9.52
N LYS A 51 15.35 -14.77 -10.38
CA LYS A 51 15.05 -14.27 -11.73
C LYS A 51 13.99 -13.14 -11.76
N THR A 52 13.55 -12.64 -10.62
CA THR A 52 12.55 -11.55 -10.53
C THR A 52 12.96 -10.34 -11.36
N GLN A 53 14.25 -9.95 -11.33
CA GLN A 53 14.75 -8.81 -12.10
C GLN A 53 14.64 -9.03 -13.61
N GLU A 54 14.99 -10.20 -14.08
CA GLU A 54 14.91 -10.55 -15.51
C GLU A 54 13.47 -10.47 -16.02
N ILE A 55 12.55 -11.12 -15.28
CA ILE A 55 11.12 -11.13 -15.58
C ILE A 55 10.53 -9.72 -15.55
N ALA A 56 10.88 -8.91 -14.55
CA ALA A 56 10.36 -7.55 -14.43
C ALA A 56 10.80 -6.65 -15.58
N ARG A 57 12.04 -6.79 -16.08
CA ARG A 57 12.53 -6.07 -17.28
C ARG A 57 11.84 -6.52 -18.54
N GLU A 58 11.53 -7.80 -18.68
CA GLU A 58 10.75 -8.32 -19.79
C GLU A 58 9.33 -7.72 -19.78
N LEU A 59 8.67 -7.70 -18.62
CA LEU A 59 7.35 -7.08 -18.47
C LEU A 59 7.38 -5.59 -18.80
N GLU A 60 8.39 -4.85 -18.35
CA GLU A 60 8.58 -3.43 -18.70
C GLU A 60 8.71 -3.22 -20.22
N SER A 61 9.40 -4.12 -20.91
CA SER A 61 9.62 -4.01 -22.37
C SER A 61 8.40 -4.42 -23.20
N THR A 62 7.53 -5.28 -22.67
CA THR A 62 6.41 -5.88 -23.40
C THR A 62 5.04 -5.30 -23.07
N LEU A 63 4.86 -4.75 -21.85
CA LEU A 63 3.59 -4.22 -21.39
C LEU A 63 3.61 -2.68 -21.36
N PRO A 64 2.80 -1.99 -22.16
CA PRO A 64 2.69 -0.54 -22.12
C PRO A 64 2.26 -0.06 -20.73
N GLY A 65 2.91 0.99 -20.21
CA GLY A 65 2.58 1.56 -18.89
C GLY A 65 3.15 0.79 -17.69
N VAL A 66 3.94 -0.26 -17.91
CA VAL A 66 4.70 -0.95 -16.85
C VAL A 66 6.13 -0.41 -16.79
N LYS A 67 6.61 -0.11 -15.58
CA LYS A 67 7.98 0.34 -15.31
C LYS A 67 8.63 -0.53 -14.25
N TYR A 68 9.94 -0.71 -14.35
CA TYR A 68 10.73 -1.43 -13.35
C TYR A 68 11.64 -0.48 -12.59
N LEU A 69 11.58 -0.56 -11.26
CA LEU A 69 12.41 0.21 -10.33
C LEU A 69 13.20 -0.75 -9.42
N ARG A 70 14.52 -0.77 -9.56
CA ARG A 70 15.41 -1.59 -8.72
C ARG A 70 15.89 -0.81 -7.51
N LEU A 71 15.82 -1.45 -6.33
CA LEU A 71 16.47 -0.98 -5.11
C LEU A 71 17.48 -2.02 -4.63
N GLU A 72 18.64 -1.58 -4.17
CA GLU A 72 19.67 -2.48 -3.63
C GLU A 72 19.38 -2.88 -2.18
N GLU A 73 18.73 -2.00 -1.42
CA GLU A 73 18.40 -2.23 -0.02
C GLU A 73 16.94 -2.62 0.16
N ARG A 74 16.71 -3.64 0.98
CA ARG A 74 15.38 -4.15 1.30
C ARG A 74 14.55 -3.15 2.11
N GLY A 75 13.26 -3.12 1.86
CA GLY A 75 12.28 -2.35 2.62
C GLY A 75 11.10 -1.90 1.77
N VAL A 76 9.91 -2.40 2.08
CA VAL A 76 8.69 -2.01 1.34
C VAL A 76 8.45 -0.51 1.42
N GLY A 77 8.58 0.09 2.61
CA GLY A 77 8.46 1.55 2.75
C GLY A 77 9.50 2.30 1.95
N ARG A 78 10.74 1.78 1.84
CA ARG A 78 11.79 2.33 1.00
C ARG A 78 11.40 2.30 -0.48
N ALA A 79 10.88 1.18 -0.94
CA ALA A 79 10.43 1.01 -2.32
C ALA A 79 9.28 1.97 -2.66
N LEU A 80 8.28 2.08 -1.80
CA LEU A 80 7.16 2.99 -1.99
C LEU A 80 7.62 4.46 -1.98
N LYS A 81 8.49 4.85 -1.05
CA LYS A 81 9.06 6.21 -1.03
C LYS A 81 9.84 6.51 -2.31
N ALA A 82 10.68 5.58 -2.77
CA ALA A 82 11.47 5.76 -3.99
C ALA A 82 10.60 5.90 -5.24
N SER A 83 9.54 5.07 -5.37
CA SER A 83 8.57 5.17 -6.46
C SER A 83 7.82 6.50 -6.40
N TRP A 84 7.17 6.79 -5.30
CA TRP A 84 6.24 7.91 -5.17
C TRP A 84 6.90 9.29 -5.17
N THR A 85 8.13 9.42 -4.67
CA THR A 85 8.86 10.71 -4.72
C THR A 85 9.27 11.10 -6.14
N GLN A 86 9.52 10.12 -7.01
CA GLN A 86 9.86 10.33 -8.42
C GLN A 86 8.62 10.47 -9.31
N SER A 87 7.46 10.07 -8.80
CA SER A 87 6.21 10.07 -9.54
C SER A 87 5.70 11.49 -9.82
N THR A 88 5.24 11.70 -11.05
CA THR A 88 4.52 12.89 -11.48
C THR A 88 3.01 12.67 -11.58
N ALA A 89 2.54 11.49 -11.16
CA ALA A 89 1.12 11.16 -11.17
C ALA A 89 0.33 12.00 -10.16
N ASP A 90 -0.96 12.20 -10.43
CA ASP A 90 -1.88 12.90 -9.52
C ASP A 90 -2.21 12.03 -8.30
N ILE A 91 -2.33 10.72 -8.54
CA ILE A 91 -2.64 9.71 -7.52
C ILE A 91 -1.51 8.68 -7.53
N VAL A 92 -1.01 8.34 -6.35
CA VAL A 92 -0.07 7.25 -6.15
C VAL A 92 -0.65 6.24 -5.17
N GLY A 93 -0.30 4.97 -5.34
CA GLY A 93 -0.74 3.94 -4.41
C GLY A 93 0.03 2.66 -4.58
N TYR A 94 -0.27 1.69 -3.73
CA TYR A 94 0.32 0.37 -3.84
C TYR A 94 -0.69 -0.73 -3.57
N MET A 95 -0.40 -1.89 -4.13
CA MET A 95 -1.07 -3.14 -3.84
C MET A 95 -0.06 -4.28 -3.78
N ASP A 96 -0.37 -5.32 -2.99
CA ASP A 96 0.46 -6.50 -2.93
C ASP A 96 0.37 -7.30 -4.25
N LEU A 97 1.47 -7.95 -4.65
CA LEU A 97 1.56 -8.72 -5.88
C LEU A 97 0.62 -9.93 -5.90
N ASP A 98 0.38 -10.54 -4.75
CA ASP A 98 -0.39 -11.78 -4.59
C ASP A 98 -1.89 -11.65 -4.92
N LEU A 99 -2.36 -10.44 -5.24
CA LEU A 99 -3.75 -10.11 -5.52
C LEU A 99 -4.72 -10.59 -4.42
N ALA A 100 -4.25 -10.69 -3.19
CA ALA A 100 -5.09 -11.04 -2.04
C ALA A 100 -6.29 -10.09 -1.90
N THR A 101 -6.09 -8.80 -2.20
CA THR A 101 -7.19 -7.84 -2.38
C THR A 101 -7.70 -7.92 -3.81
N ASP A 102 -9.00 -8.18 -3.97
CA ASP A 102 -9.64 -8.27 -5.29
C ASP A 102 -9.49 -6.96 -6.09
N LEU A 103 -9.04 -7.07 -7.34
CA LEU A 103 -8.79 -5.94 -8.25
C LEU A 103 -10.01 -5.05 -8.46
N ARG A 104 -11.24 -5.56 -8.26
CA ARG A 104 -12.47 -4.78 -8.34
C ARG A 104 -12.51 -3.59 -7.38
N HIS A 105 -11.71 -3.63 -6.31
CA HIS A 105 -11.61 -2.53 -5.35
C HIS A 105 -10.76 -1.35 -5.85
N LEU A 106 -10.00 -1.51 -6.96
CA LEU A 106 -9.29 -0.40 -7.60
C LEU A 106 -10.26 0.71 -8.03
N ARG A 107 -11.35 0.36 -8.72
CA ARG A 107 -12.31 1.37 -9.20
C ARG A 107 -12.84 2.27 -8.08
N PRO A 108 -13.52 1.76 -7.03
CA PRO A 108 -14.06 2.64 -5.98
C PRO A 108 -12.98 3.42 -5.22
N ALA A 109 -11.77 2.86 -5.08
CA ALA A 109 -10.65 3.58 -4.45
C ALA A 109 -10.20 4.78 -5.29
N LEU A 110 -10.00 4.57 -6.59
CA LEU A 110 -9.55 5.62 -7.51
C LEU A 110 -10.64 6.66 -7.77
N GLU A 111 -11.91 6.26 -7.86
CA GLU A 111 -13.05 7.17 -7.97
C GLU A 111 -13.17 8.10 -6.77
N ALA A 112 -12.97 7.59 -5.55
CA ALA A 112 -13.01 8.41 -4.34
C ALA A 112 -11.93 9.51 -4.33
N LEU A 113 -10.71 9.18 -4.78
CA LEU A 113 -9.60 10.13 -4.92
C LEU A 113 -9.84 11.10 -6.07
N LYS A 114 -10.25 10.61 -7.25
CA LYS A 114 -10.55 11.42 -8.42
C LYS A 114 -11.67 12.43 -8.14
N ALA A 115 -12.70 12.03 -7.40
CA ALA A 115 -13.78 12.91 -6.97
C ALA A 115 -13.39 13.84 -5.81
N ASN A 116 -12.15 13.76 -5.35
CA ASN A 116 -11.66 14.51 -4.19
C ASN A 116 -12.53 14.34 -2.93
N SER A 117 -13.16 13.16 -2.77
CA SER A 117 -13.95 12.81 -1.59
C SER A 117 -13.11 12.22 -0.46
N ALA A 118 -11.91 11.75 -0.78
CA ALA A 118 -10.87 11.31 0.15
C ALA A 118 -9.50 11.82 -0.29
N ASP A 119 -8.59 11.96 0.66
CA ASP A 119 -7.18 12.29 0.41
C ASP A 119 -6.32 11.02 0.43
N ILE A 120 -6.74 10.04 1.22
CA ILE A 120 -6.12 8.72 1.36
C ILE A 120 -7.22 7.67 1.38
N VAL A 121 -7.05 6.57 0.63
CA VAL A 121 -7.93 5.40 0.67
C VAL A 121 -7.11 4.19 1.12
N THR A 122 -7.63 3.42 2.08
CA THR A 122 -7.06 2.14 2.49
C THR A 122 -8.08 1.03 2.34
N GLY A 123 -7.67 -0.11 1.78
CA GLY A 123 -8.46 -1.33 1.89
C GLY A 123 -8.56 -1.76 3.34
N SER A 124 -9.71 -2.24 3.75
CA SER A 124 -9.90 -2.75 5.10
C SER A 124 -10.58 -4.13 5.08
N ARG A 125 -9.90 -5.09 5.73
CA ARG A 125 -10.43 -6.44 6.02
C ARG A 125 -11.32 -6.45 7.25
N LEU A 126 -11.32 -5.36 8.03
CA LEU A 126 -11.98 -5.24 9.32
C LEU A 126 -13.19 -4.30 9.27
N ALA A 127 -13.34 -3.52 8.21
CA ALA A 127 -14.48 -2.63 8.02
C ALA A 127 -15.78 -3.41 7.79
N LYS A 128 -16.92 -2.83 8.20
CA LYS A 128 -18.23 -3.44 7.96
C LYS A 128 -18.48 -3.62 6.46
N GLY A 129 -18.76 -4.86 6.06
CA GLY A 129 -18.96 -5.24 4.66
C GLY A 129 -17.74 -5.90 4.00
N ALA A 130 -16.57 -5.93 4.65
CA ALA A 130 -15.43 -6.68 4.15
C ALA A 130 -15.70 -8.19 4.14
N LYS A 131 -15.13 -8.86 3.13
CA LYS A 131 -15.21 -10.32 2.99
C LYS A 131 -13.80 -10.90 3.05
N VAL A 132 -13.52 -11.70 4.07
CA VAL A 132 -12.21 -12.32 4.28
C VAL A 132 -12.33 -13.83 4.11
N ILE A 133 -11.61 -14.39 3.15
CA ILE A 133 -11.69 -15.79 2.74
C ILE A 133 -10.38 -16.51 3.12
N GLY A 134 -10.49 -17.69 3.70
CA GLY A 134 -9.34 -18.57 3.98
C GLY A 134 -8.45 -18.17 5.16
N ARG A 135 -8.76 -17.10 5.89
CA ARG A 135 -7.90 -16.56 6.94
C ARG A 135 -7.98 -17.34 8.24
N SER A 136 -6.83 -17.67 8.81
CA SER A 136 -6.79 -18.40 10.09
C SER A 136 -7.27 -17.54 11.26
N PRO A 137 -7.92 -18.14 12.30
CA PRO A 137 -8.36 -17.41 13.49
C PRO A 137 -7.22 -16.63 14.18
N LEU A 138 -6.02 -17.20 14.22
CA LEU A 138 -4.84 -16.55 14.83
C LEU A 138 -4.48 -15.26 14.10
N ARG A 139 -4.50 -15.25 12.76
CA ARG A 139 -4.25 -14.04 11.96
C ARG A 139 -5.33 -12.99 12.17
N ASN A 140 -6.58 -13.40 12.39
CA ASN A 140 -7.64 -12.46 12.74
C ASN A 140 -7.35 -11.80 14.09
N VAL A 141 -7.09 -12.58 15.13
CA VAL A 141 -6.78 -12.05 16.48
C VAL A 141 -5.58 -11.11 16.45
N THR A 142 -4.49 -11.47 15.77
CA THR A 142 -3.30 -10.62 15.66
C THR A 142 -3.58 -9.32 14.92
N SER A 143 -4.39 -9.33 13.85
CA SER A 143 -4.78 -8.09 13.15
C SER A 143 -5.67 -7.21 14.00
N PHE A 144 -6.68 -7.75 14.67
CA PHE A 144 -7.51 -6.98 15.58
C PHE A 144 -6.68 -6.37 16.71
N GLY A 145 -5.80 -7.17 17.35
CA GLY A 145 -4.91 -6.70 18.42
C GLY A 145 -3.99 -5.58 17.96
N PHE A 146 -3.36 -5.72 16.79
CA PHE A 146 -2.51 -4.68 16.22
C PHE A 146 -3.28 -3.37 15.99
N ASN A 147 -4.40 -3.42 15.29
CA ASN A 147 -5.19 -2.22 14.99
C ASN A 147 -5.78 -1.59 16.26
N TYR A 148 -6.13 -2.40 17.26
CA TYR A 148 -6.56 -1.89 18.57
C TYR A 148 -5.44 -1.11 19.26
N ILE A 149 -4.21 -1.61 19.26
CA ILE A 149 -3.04 -0.92 19.82
C ILE A 149 -2.77 0.39 19.06
N VAL A 150 -2.82 0.38 17.74
CA VAL A 150 -2.67 1.59 16.92
C VAL A 150 -3.72 2.64 17.30
N LYS A 151 -4.98 2.24 17.39
CA LYS A 151 -6.08 3.13 17.81
C LYS A 151 -5.86 3.71 19.20
N LEU A 152 -5.42 2.89 20.14
CA LEU A 152 -5.17 3.34 21.53
C LEU A 152 -4.01 4.35 21.61
N ILE A 153 -2.94 4.13 20.85
CA ILE A 153 -1.73 4.97 20.88
C ILE A 153 -1.95 6.30 20.14
N PHE A 154 -2.63 6.27 19.00
CA PHE A 154 -2.70 7.41 18.07
C PHE A 154 -4.09 8.03 17.97
N ASN A 155 -5.10 7.46 18.63
CA ASN A 155 -6.51 7.89 18.55
C ASN A 155 -7.03 7.97 17.11
N THR A 156 -6.75 6.93 16.31
CA THR A 156 -7.11 6.85 14.89
C THR A 156 -8.49 6.26 14.68
N SER A 157 -9.12 6.59 13.56
CA SER A 157 -10.46 6.11 13.17
C SER A 157 -10.43 4.95 12.19
N PHE A 158 -9.41 4.86 11.32
CA PHE A 158 -9.31 3.76 10.34
C PHE A 158 -9.27 2.38 11.02
N SER A 159 -9.76 1.36 10.32
CA SER A 159 -9.95 0.03 10.90
C SER A 159 -8.80 -0.95 10.60
N ASP A 160 -8.06 -0.81 9.49
CA ASP A 160 -7.00 -1.74 9.08
C ASP A 160 -5.75 -1.04 8.55
N GLY A 161 -4.76 -0.85 9.41
CA GLY A 161 -3.46 -0.26 9.06
C GLY A 161 -2.56 -1.17 8.21
N MET A 162 -2.83 -2.49 8.20
CA MET A 162 -1.93 -3.50 7.61
C MET A 162 -2.38 -4.05 6.26
N CYS A 163 -3.51 -3.60 5.71
CA CYS A 163 -3.94 -4.05 4.39
C CYS A 163 -2.99 -3.54 3.32
N GLY A 164 -2.50 -4.42 2.46
CA GLY A 164 -1.62 -4.10 1.33
C GLY A 164 -2.37 -3.52 0.13
N PHE A 165 -3.22 -2.52 0.38
CA PHE A 165 -3.98 -1.82 -0.64
C PHE A 165 -4.24 -0.40 -0.16
N LYS A 166 -3.45 0.55 -0.65
CA LYS A 166 -3.53 1.96 -0.26
C LYS A 166 -3.24 2.89 -1.43
N PHE A 167 -4.03 3.96 -1.52
CA PHE A 167 -3.90 5.00 -2.53
C PHE A 167 -4.04 6.38 -1.88
N LEU A 168 -3.35 7.38 -2.41
CA LEU A 168 -3.39 8.74 -1.88
C LEU A 168 -3.21 9.77 -2.99
N GLN A 169 -3.68 10.98 -2.74
CA GLN A 169 -3.34 12.14 -3.54
C GLN A 169 -1.83 12.40 -3.45
N ARG A 170 -1.11 12.44 -4.58
CA ARG A 170 0.35 12.59 -4.59
C ARG A 170 0.83 13.86 -3.88
N ASN A 171 0.05 14.94 -3.93
CA ASN A 171 0.37 16.21 -3.27
C ASN A 171 0.38 16.13 -1.73
N THR A 172 -0.19 15.08 -1.11
CA THR A 172 -0.15 14.87 0.34
C THR A 172 1.16 14.23 0.80
N LEU A 173 1.89 13.56 -0.11
CA LEU A 173 3.03 12.71 0.24
C LEU A 173 4.13 13.45 0.99
N ASP A 174 4.51 14.63 0.53
CA ASP A 174 5.61 15.41 1.13
C ASP A 174 5.30 15.79 2.58
N SER A 175 4.05 16.18 2.85
CA SER A 175 3.58 16.49 4.21
C SER A 175 3.55 15.25 5.10
N LEU A 176 3.09 14.11 4.57
CA LEU A 176 3.08 12.83 5.28
C LEU A 176 4.50 12.39 5.65
N MET A 177 5.44 12.46 4.70
CA MET A 177 6.83 12.06 4.94
C MET A 177 7.55 12.98 5.92
N LYS A 178 7.35 14.30 5.80
CA LYS A 178 7.94 15.29 6.73
C LYS A 178 7.42 15.14 8.15
N SER A 179 6.14 14.81 8.31
CA SER A 179 5.50 14.78 9.61
C SER A 179 5.65 13.43 10.34
N GLY A 180 5.66 12.28 9.62
CA GLY A 180 5.68 11.01 10.33
C GLY A 180 6.00 9.77 9.50
N ALA A 181 5.58 9.69 8.24
CA ALA A 181 5.72 8.50 7.41
C ALA A 181 7.16 8.32 6.89
N GLN A 182 8.04 7.71 7.69
CA GLN A 182 9.48 7.65 7.41
C GLN A 182 10.06 6.23 7.42
N SER A 183 9.36 5.23 7.98
CA SER A 183 9.85 3.85 8.07
C SER A 183 10.22 3.25 6.72
N ASP A 184 11.28 2.44 6.68
CA ASP A 184 11.70 1.74 5.46
C ASP A 184 11.00 0.38 5.29
N GLY A 185 10.41 -0.17 6.35
CA GLY A 185 9.72 -1.45 6.35
C GLY A 185 8.22 -1.37 6.09
N TRP A 186 7.54 -2.47 6.37
CA TRP A 186 6.09 -2.59 6.20
C TRP A 186 5.25 -1.60 7.01
N PHE A 187 5.79 -1.13 8.14
CA PHE A 187 5.09 -0.19 9.02
C PHE A 187 4.84 1.17 8.35
N PHE A 188 5.59 1.52 7.30
CA PHE A 188 5.38 2.74 6.48
C PHE A 188 3.92 2.88 6.03
N ALA A 189 3.30 1.79 5.61
CA ALA A 189 1.90 1.77 5.19
C ALA A 189 0.92 2.19 6.31
N THR A 190 1.23 1.83 7.57
CA THR A 190 0.46 2.27 8.74
C THR A 190 0.80 3.72 9.10
N GLU A 191 2.06 4.13 8.97
CA GLU A 191 2.49 5.52 9.23
C GLU A 191 1.77 6.52 8.32
N ILE A 192 1.56 6.19 7.04
CA ILE A 192 0.78 6.99 6.10
C ILE A 192 -0.61 7.31 6.67
N LEU A 193 -1.31 6.30 7.17
CA LEU A 193 -2.68 6.46 7.70
C LEU A 193 -2.69 7.26 9.01
N VAL A 194 -1.81 6.89 9.95
CA VAL A 194 -1.71 7.57 11.26
C VAL A 194 -1.34 9.04 11.05
N THR A 195 -0.33 9.32 10.23
CA THR A 195 0.11 10.69 9.93
C THR A 195 -0.95 11.44 9.15
N GLY A 196 -1.65 10.78 8.23
CA GLY A 196 -2.75 11.37 7.46
C GLY A 196 -3.87 11.86 8.37
N GLU A 197 -4.35 11.05 9.30
CA GLU A 197 -5.38 11.47 10.27
C GLU A 197 -4.86 12.55 11.25
N HIS A 198 -3.58 12.48 11.65
CA HIS A 198 -2.95 13.52 12.47
C HIS A 198 -2.96 14.88 11.76
N LEU A 199 -2.66 14.90 10.46
CA LEU A 199 -2.68 16.09 9.61
C LEU A 199 -4.10 16.48 9.13
N LYS A 200 -5.15 15.75 9.58
CA LYS A 200 -6.56 15.99 9.22
C LYS A 200 -6.88 15.71 7.75
N TYR A 201 -6.12 14.87 7.08
CA TYR A 201 -6.51 14.33 5.79
C TYR A 201 -7.70 13.38 5.93
N ARG A 202 -8.55 13.36 4.91
CA ARG A 202 -9.72 12.47 4.85
C ARG A 202 -9.27 11.06 4.48
N VAL A 203 -9.21 10.18 5.47
CA VAL A 203 -8.88 8.76 5.27
C VAL A 203 -10.17 7.97 5.09
N LEU A 204 -10.29 7.27 3.96
CA LEU A 204 -11.43 6.41 3.65
C LEU A 204 -11.06 4.94 3.85
N ASP A 205 -11.75 4.26 4.75
CA ASP A 205 -11.74 2.81 4.87
C ASP A 205 -12.64 2.18 3.80
N LEU A 206 -12.05 1.48 2.85
CA LEU A 206 -12.78 0.76 1.82
C LEU A 206 -12.91 -0.72 2.22
N PRO A 207 -14.13 -1.23 2.49
CA PRO A 207 -14.31 -2.65 2.76
C PRO A 207 -13.91 -3.49 1.55
N VAL A 208 -12.98 -4.44 1.74
CA VAL A 208 -12.46 -5.24 0.63
C VAL A 208 -12.85 -6.71 0.72
N THR A 209 -12.92 -7.37 -0.43
CA THR A 209 -12.84 -8.82 -0.54
C THR A 209 -11.36 -9.19 -0.56
N TRP A 210 -10.94 -10.01 0.39
CA TRP A 210 -9.55 -10.39 0.60
C TRP A 210 -9.42 -11.90 0.79
N THR A 211 -8.52 -12.53 0.04
CA THR A 211 -8.30 -13.99 0.09
C THR A 211 -6.92 -14.26 0.65
N ASP A 212 -6.84 -15.05 1.74
CA ASP A 212 -5.55 -15.39 2.38
C ASP A 212 -4.74 -16.37 1.53
N ASP A 213 -3.44 -16.10 1.40
CA ASP A 213 -2.49 -17.10 0.91
C ASP A 213 -2.03 -17.97 2.10
N PRO A 214 -2.36 -19.27 2.10
CA PRO A 214 -1.96 -20.19 3.15
C PRO A 214 -0.44 -20.39 3.25
N ASN A 215 0.32 -20.05 2.21
CA ASN A 215 1.78 -20.20 2.15
C ASN A 215 2.56 -19.01 2.71
N SER A 216 1.88 -17.97 3.19
CA SER A 216 2.52 -16.77 3.73
C SER A 216 3.38 -17.08 4.98
N LYS A 217 4.70 -16.80 4.90
CA LYS A 217 5.74 -17.15 5.90
C LYS A 217 6.04 -16.03 6.90
N VAL A 218 5.08 -15.19 7.26
CA VAL A 218 5.30 -14.05 8.16
C VAL A 218 5.64 -14.50 9.59
N LYS A 219 6.82 -14.15 10.09
CA LYS A 219 7.27 -14.40 11.47
C LYS A 219 6.66 -13.36 12.42
N VAL A 220 5.48 -13.66 12.97
CA VAL A 220 4.62 -12.75 13.73
C VAL A 220 5.32 -12.10 14.93
N VAL A 221 6.08 -12.85 15.74
CA VAL A 221 6.70 -12.33 16.99
C VAL A 221 7.75 -11.26 16.72
N LYS A 222 8.64 -11.49 15.72
CA LYS A 222 9.65 -10.50 15.35
C LYS A 222 9.02 -9.22 14.84
N LEU A 223 7.97 -9.36 14.05
CA LEU A 223 7.22 -8.25 13.48
C LEU A 223 6.53 -7.39 14.56
N ILE A 224 5.99 -8.00 15.61
CA ILE A 224 5.37 -7.27 16.74
C ILE A 224 6.37 -6.35 17.41
N ILE A 225 7.59 -6.83 17.72
CA ILE A 225 8.61 -6.01 18.39
C ILE A 225 9.06 -4.85 17.50
N GLU A 226 9.25 -5.12 16.19
CA GLU A 226 9.61 -4.09 15.21
C GLU A 226 8.51 -3.01 15.13
N TYR A 227 7.25 -3.42 15.10
CA TYR A 227 6.12 -2.49 15.01
C TYR A 227 5.93 -1.67 16.28
N LEU A 228 6.12 -2.24 17.46
CA LEU A 228 6.06 -1.46 18.71
C LEU A 228 7.14 -0.38 18.76
N LYS A 229 8.37 -0.69 18.34
CA LYS A 229 9.45 0.30 18.22
C LYS A 229 9.12 1.39 17.21
N ALA A 230 8.58 1.01 16.05
CA ALA A 230 8.16 1.94 15.02
C ALA A 230 7.01 2.85 15.48
N MET A 231 6.03 2.32 16.23
CA MET A 231 4.96 3.11 16.85
C MET A 231 5.50 4.16 17.83
N LEU A 232 6.44 3.79 18.69
CA LEU A 232 7.05 4.74 19.63
C LEU A 232 7.80 5.85 18.89
N SER A 233 8.56 5.49 17.87
CA SER A 233 9.27 6.45 17.02
C SER A 233 8.30 7.37 16.27
N LEU A 234 7.23 6.83 15.68
CA LEU A 234 6.20 7.63 15.03
C LEU A 234 5.53 8.61 16.01
N ARG A 235 5.15 8.14 17.21
CA ARG A 235 4.56 9.01 18.23
C ARG A 235 5.47 10.19 18.58
N GLN A 236 6.77 9.94 18.68
CA GLN A 236 7.78 10.97 18.97
C GLN A 236 7.87 12.00 17.83
N ARG A 237 7.85 11.55 16.57
CA ARG A 237 7.82 12.44 15.40
C ARG A 237 6.56 13.31 15.37
N LEU A 238 5.39 12.69 15.58
CA LEU A 238 4.11 13.42 15.55
C LEU A 238 3.97 14.45 16.67
N ASN A 239 4.52 14.18 17.85
CA ASN A 239 4.54 15.16 18.95
C ASN A 239 5.38 16.41 18.63
N ASN A 240 6.36 16.28 17.75
CA ASN A 240 7.22 17.38 17.30
C ASN A 240 6.65 18.16 16.12
N THR A 241 5.59 17.66 15.52
CA THR A 241 4.88 18.29 14.39
C THR A 241 3.61 18.97 14.90
N LYS A 242 3.46 20.28 14.62
CA LYS A 242 2.20 20.97 14.96
C LYS A 242 1.09 20.44 14.03
N PRO A 243 -0.10 20.08 14.57
CA PRO A 243 -1.24 19.76 13.73
C PRO A 243 -1.61 20.98 12.86
N GLY A 244 -1.61 20.83 11.54
CA GLY A 244 -2.11 21.85 10.62
C GLY A 244 -1.12 22.96 10.19
N ALA A 245 0.18 22.66 10.16
CA ALA A 245 1.18 23.54 9.53
C ALA A 245 1.36 23.23 8.05
#